data_519970617373ce03b2fc0c74a08bfbb6
#
_entry.id   519970617373ce03b2fc0c74a08bfbb6
#
_cell.length_a   1.000
_cell.length_b   1.000
_cell.length_c   1.000
_cell.angle_alpha   90.00
_cell.angle_beta   90.00
_cell.angle_gamma   90.00
#
_symmetry.space_group_name_H-M   'P 1'
#
loop_
_entity.id
_entity.type
_entity.pdbx_description
1 polymer ?
#
loop_
_entity_poly.entity_id
_entity_poly.type
_entity_poly.pdbx_seq_one_letter_code
_entity_poly.pdbx_strand_id
1 'polypeptide(L)'
;NNPYESSFRKAYLLNPSVPKGILESIAFSQTRFTHLTDAEEPSCIGYPKAYSVMGLTEDGKSYFRNNLYTVSNLSGYSAEEIKTNPEKSILAYAKAIAQLQVQDNVYGNTISDYKNIFIKLSELPLTSDLQNDFALNAHLYQLYWFMSKGEFQDFYGFPDYSIDLQQIFGTNYQVLSSNNVSIGNTITSATGATYRSSGAGLAVASTDYPPALWNPTTCNFSSRSGVAITAVAIHFVQGSYAGCISWFKNCSA
;
A
#
# COMPACT_ATOMS: atom_id res chain seq x y z
N ASN A 1 5.59 16.21 15.01
CA ASN A 1 5.87 15.29 16.12
C ASN A 1 5.38 13.91 15.73
N ASN A 2 6.22 12.88 15.81
CA ASN A 2 5.81 11.49 15.58
C ASN A 2 5.00 10.99 16.79
N PRO A 3 3.68 10.77 16.68
CA PRO A 3 2.85 10.44 17.84
C PRO A 3 3.18 9.07 18.44
N TYR A 4 3.92 8.21 17.71
CA TYR A 4 4.26 6.84 18.11
C TYR A 4 5.77 6.61 18.22
N GLU A 5 6.58 7.67 18.38
CA GLU A 5 8.03 7.58 18.45
C GLU A 5 8.53 6.56 19.48
N SER A 6 7.94 6.58 20.69
CA SER A 6 8.29 5.64 21.76
C SER A 6 8.00 4.19 21.38
N SER A 7 6.89 3.94 20.68
CA SER A 7 6.48 2.61 20.23
C SER A 7 7.39 2.08 19.13
N PHE A 8 7.75 2.91 18.14
CA PHE A 8 8.73 2.55 17.11
C PHE A 8 10.09 2.26 17.70
N ARG A 9 10.58 3.12 18.60
CA ARG A 9 11.85 2.89 19.29
C ARG A 9 11.86 1.57 20.06
N LYS A 10 10.78 1.25 20.80
CA LYS A 10 10.61 -0.02 21.50
C LYS A 10 10.60 -1.21 20.54
N ALA A 11 9.92 -1.09 19.40
CA ALA A 11 9.86 -2.13 18.39
C ALA A 11 11.26 -2.49 17.84
N TYR A 12 12.07 -1.49 17.51
CA TYR A 12 13.45 -1.69 17.05
C TYR A 12 14.38 -2.22 18.14
N LEU A 13 14.17 -1.82 19.40
CA LEU A 13 14.93 -2.39 20.52
C LEU A 13 14.67 -3.89 20.71
N LEU A 14 13.42 -4.31 20.53
CA LEU A 14 13.03 -5.71 20.66
C LEU A 14 13.32 -6.54 19.39
N ASN A 15 13.46 -5.90 18.24
CA ASN A 15 13.74 -6.52 16.95
C ASN A 15 14.89 -5.78 16.24
N PRO A 16 16.13 -5.90 16.76
CA PRO A 16 17.26 -5.08 16.27
C PRO A 16 17.73 -5.43 14.86
N SER A 17 17.28 -6.55 14.29
CA SER A 17 17.53 -6.91 12.89
C SER A 17 16.69 -6.11 11.90
N VAL A 18 15.58 -5.50 12.34
CA VAL A 18 14.71 -4.71 11.47
C VAL A 18 15.31 -3.33 11.26
N PRO A 19 15.62 -2.91 10.01
CA PRO A 19 16.16 -1.59 9.74
C PRO A 19 15.17 -0.48 10.15
N LYS A 20 15.73 0.55 10.81
CA LYS A 20 14.94 1.73 11.20
C LYS A 20 14.36 2.43 9.96
N GLY A 21 13.19 3.02 10.12
CA GLY A 21 12.47 3.69 9.03
C GLY A 21 11.48 2.79 8.29
N ILE A 22 11.65 1.46 8.31
CA ILE A 22 10.69 0.54 7.67
C ILE A 22 9.31 0.66 8.30
N LEU A 23 9.21 0.64 9.62
CA LEU A 23 7.91 0.70 10.31
C LEU A 23 7.22 2.04 10.10
N GLU A 24 8.00 3.12 10.14
CA GLU A 24 7.52 4.48 9.87
C GLU A 24 7.04 4.62 8.42
N SER A 25 7.76 4.06 7.44
CA SER A 25 7.36 4.09 6.03
C SER A 25 6.02 3.39 5.81
N ILE A 26 5.78 2.27 6.48
CA ILE A 26 4.52 1.52 6.41
C ILE A 26 3.40 2.31 7.07
N ALA A 27 3.58 2.80 8.30
CA ALA A 27 2.57 3.61 8.99
C ALA A 27 2.24 4.89 8.23
N PHE A 28 3.24 5.55 7.63
CA PHE A 28 3.03 6.71 6.77
C PHE A 28 2.25 6.34 5.51
N SER A 29 2.64 5.27 4.83
CA SER A 29 1.99 4.85 3.58
C SER A 29 0.54 4.44 3.80
N GLN A 30 0.26 3.66 4.82
CA GLN A 30 -1.05 3.05 5.05
C GLN A 30 -2.05 4.00 5.73
N THR A 31 -1.62 4.74 6.74
CA THR A 31 -2.56 5.46 7.62
C THR A 31 -2.19 6.92 7.88
N ARG A 32 -1.04 7.40 7.40
CA ARG A 32 -0.47 8.69 7.80
C ARG A 32 -0.36 8.81 9.32
N PHE A 33 0.02 7.72 9.98
CA PHE A 33 0.11 7.59 11.46
C PHE A 33 -1.23 7.75 12.19
N THR A 34 -2.36 7.55 11.52
CA THR A 34 -3.66 7.53 12.17
C THR A 34 -3.93 6.13 12.72
N HIS A 35 -4.37 6.04 13.97
CA HIS A 35 -4.84 4.78 14.54
C HIS A 35 -6.28 4.53 14.12
N LEU A 36 -6.48 3.63 13.16
CA LEU A 36 -7.79 3.23 12.65
C LEU A 36 -8.43 2.20 13.60
N THR A 37 -9.72 2.38 13.91
CA THR A 37 -10.47 1.56 14.86
C THR A 37 -11.79 1.07 14.27
N ASP A 38 -12.59 0.35 15.04
CA ASP A 38 -13.94 -0.03 14.62
C ASP A 38 -14.92 1.15 14.59
N ALA A 39 -14.54 2.30 15.16
CA ALA A 39 -15.39 3.48 15.20
C ALA A 39 -15.50 4.19 13.83
N GLU A 40 -14.56 3.97 12.90
CA GLU A 40 -14.66 4.53 11.56
C GLU A 40 -15.80 3.88 10.78
N GLU A 41 -16.50 4.72 10.02
CA GLU A 41 -17.59 4.28 9.13
C GLU A 41 -17.10 3.22 8.13
N PRO A 42 -17.89 2.17 7.87
CA PRO A 42 -17.58 1.22 6.81
C PRO A 42 -17.52 1.92 5.45
N SER A 43 -16.64 1.44 4.57
CA SER A 43 -16.57 1.96 3.20
C SER A 43 -17.90 1.76 2.48
N CYS A 44 -18.47 2.85 1.92
CA CYS A 44 -19.72 2.80 1.15
C CYS A 44 -19.61 2.00 -0.16
N ILE A 45 -18.37 1.71 -0.60
CA ILE A 45 -18.08 0.91 -1.79
C ILE A 45 -17.67 -0.53 -1.44
N GLY A 46 -17.79 -0.92 -0.16
CA GLY A 46 -17.45 -2.28 0.30
C GLY A 46 -15.95 -2.58 0.39
N TYR A 47 -15.07 -1.56 0.37
CA TYR A 47 -13.65 -1.74 0.65
C TYR A 47 -13.45 -2.34 2.05
N PRO A 48 -12.58 -3.34 2.23
CA PRO A 48 -12.38 -3.94 3.53
C PRO A 48 -11.78 -2.95 4.53
N LYS A 49 -12.12 -3.13 5.78
CA LYS A 49 -11.67 -2.24 6.86
C LYS A 49 -10.19 -2.47 7.16
N ALA A 50 -9.45 -1.37 7.26
CA ALA A 50 -8.09 -1.36 7.76
C ALA A 50 -8.09 -0.97 9.24
N TYR A 51 -7.15 -1.51 10.01
CA TYR A 51 -7.06 -1.35 11.44
C TYR A 51 -5.69 -0.87 11.88
N SER A 52 -5.71 -0.14 12.98
CA SER A 52 -4.50 0.31 13.67
C SER A 52 -3.64 1.28 12.86
N VAL A 53 -2.53 1.70 13.45
CA VAL A 53 -1.56 2.61 12.83
C VAL A 53 -0.79 1.95 11.67
N MET A 54 -0.69 0.62 11.67
CA MET A 54 -0.03 -0.12 10.59
C MET A 54 -0.97 -0.46 9.41
N GLY A 55 -2.25 -0.09 9.48
CA GLY A 55 -3.22 -0.25 8.39
C GLY A 55 -3.48 -1.70 7.99
N LEU A 56 -3.57 -2.60 8.96
CA LEU A 56 -3.74 -4.02 8.70
C LEU A 56 -5.20 -4.37 8.36
N THR A 57 -5.39 -5.12 7.29
CA THR A 57 -6.69 -5.38 6.67
C THR A 57 -7.23 -6.76 7.01
N GLU A 58 -8.53 -6.79 7.27
CA GLU A 58 -9.34 -8.01 7.35
C GLU A 58 -10.39 -7.97 6.24
N ASP A 59 -10.24 -8.83 5.23
CA ASP A 59 -11.17 -8.91 4.11
C ASP A 59 -12.07 -10.14 4.21
N GLY A 60 -13.36 -9.91 4.48
CA GLY A 60 -14.37 -10.96 4.53
C GLY A 60 -14.81 -11.49 3.16
N LYS A 61 -14.37 -10.87 2.05
CA LYS A 61 -14.71 -11.25 0.68
C LYS A 61 -13.59 -12.04 -0.03
N SER A 62 -12.46 -12.22 0.61
CA SER A 62 -11.30 -12.98 0.10
C SER A 62 -10.68 -12.42 -1.19
N TYR A 63 -10.86 -11.14 -1.48
CA TYR A 63 -10.17 -10.46 -2.58
C TYR A 63 -8.79 -9.93 -2.15
N PHE A 64 -8.77 -9.16 -1.06
CA PHE A 64 -7.52 -8.74 -0.44
C PHE A 64 -6.94 -9.84 0.43
N ARG A 65 -5.63 -9.80 0.63
CA ARG A 65 -4.98 -10.70 1.57
C ARG A 65 -5.23 -10.19 3.00
N ASN A 66 -5.61 -11.12 3.88
CA ASN A 66 -5.83 -10.81 5.30
C ASN A 66 -4.50 -10.63 6.03
N ASN A 67 -3.77 -9.54 5.75
CA ASN A 67 -2.46 -9.29 6.34
C ASN A 67 -2.52 -9.09 7.87
N LEU A 68 -3.66 -8.71 8.42
CA LEU A 68 -3.90 -8.71 9.87
C LEU A 68 -3.60 -10.09 10.49
N TYR A 69 -4.17 -11.16 9.92
CA TYR A 69 -3.93 -12.52 10.43
C TYR A 69 -2.53 -13.02 10.09
N THR A 70 -1.96 -12.59 8.96
CA THR A 70 -0.56 -12.88 8.64
C THR A 70 0.37 -12.32 9.71
N VAL A 71 0.21 -11.05 10.08
CA VAL A 71 1.00 -10.40 11.14
C VAL A 71 0.72 -11.02 12.50
N SER A 72 -0.55 -11.32 12.83
CA SER A 72 -0.94 -11.99 14.07
C SER A 72 -0.20 -13.34 14.22
N ASN A 73 -0.26 -14.19 13.19
CA ASN A 73 0.37 -15.52 13.21
C ASN A 73 1.90 -15.45 13.32
N LEU A 74 2.55 -14.54 12.58
CA LEU A 74 3.99 -14.38 12.62
C LEU A 74 4.49 -13.79 13.94
N SER A 75 3.72 -12.88 14.53
CA SER A 75 4.14 -12.16 15.73
C SER A 75 3.74 -12.85 17.04
N GLY A 76 2.64 -13.62 17.01
CA GLY A 76 2.02 -14.22 18.20
C GLY A 76 1.15 -13.23 19.00
N TYR A 77 0.95 -11.99 18.53
CA TYR A 77 -0.07 -11.09 19.06
C TYR A 77 -1.43 -11.48 18.47
N SER A 78 -2.50 -11.43 19.26
CA SER A 78 -3.85 -11.68 18.74
C SER A 78 -4.30 -10.56 17.79
N ALA A 79 -5.17 -10.89 16.85
CA ALA A 79 -5.75 -9.89 15.93
C ALA A 79 -6.43 -8.75 16.70
N GLU A 80 -7.12 -9.05 17.80
CA GLU A 80 -7.79 -8.05 18.63
C GLU A 80 -6.80 -7.09 19.30
N GLU A 81 -5.69 -7.60 19.83
CA GLU A 81 -4.63 -6.75 20.38
C GLU A 81 -4.02 -5.81 19.33
N ILE A 82 -3.85 -6.30 18.10
CA ILE A 82 -3.33 -5.53 16.98
C ILE A 82 -4.33 -4.44 16.56
N LYS A 83 -5.62 -4.76 16.48
CA LYS A 83 -6.67 -3.81 16.10
C LYS A 83 -6.81 -2.66 17.09
N THR A 84 -6.81 -2.98 18.37
CA THR A 84 -7.21 -2.04 19.43
C THR A 84 -6.06 -1.24 20.04
N ASN A 85 -4.80 -1.70 19.86
CA ASN A 85 -3.65 -1.08 20.51
C ASN A 85 -2.57 -0.71 19.50
N PRO A 86 -2.31 0.58 19.25
CA PRO A 86 -1.34 1.03 18.25
C PRO A 86 0.11 0.59 18.57
N GLU A 87 0.52 0.56 19.85
CA GLU A 87 1.83 0.05 20.23
C GLU A 87 1.97 -1.43 19.91
N LYS A 88 0.97 -2.26 20.28
CA LYS A 88 0.99 -3.70 19.97
C LYS A 88 0.99 -3.96 18.46
N SER A 89 0.30 -3.16 17.68
CA SER A 89 0.32 -3.23 16.22
C SER A 89 1.73 -3.00 15.66
N ILE A 90 2.42 -1.95 16.12
CA ILE A 90 3.79 -1.65 15.72
C ILE A 90 4.75 -2.78 16.14
N LEU A 91 4.64 -3.26 17.37
CA LEU A 91 5.46 -4.37 17.88
C LEU A 91 5.22 -5.68 17.11
N ALA A 92 3.96 -5.99 16.83
CA ALA A 92 3.58 -7.17 16.05
C ALA A 92 4.14 -7.11 14.63
N TYR A 93 4.05 -5.95 13.98
CA TYR A 93 4.57 -5.78 12.62
C TYR A 93 6.09 -5.92 12.58
N ALA A 94 6.82 -5.31 13.53
CA ALA A 94 8.27 -5.47 13.64
C ALA A 94 8.67 -6.93 13.82
N LYS A 95 7.97 -7.65 14.70
CA LYS A 95 8.25 -9.08 14.94
C LYS A 95 7.93 -9.93 13.71
N ALA A 96 6.86 -9.62 12.97
CA ALA A 96 6.53 -10.29 11.73
C ALA A 96 7.63 -10.08 10.66
N ILE A 97 8.17 -8.87 10.52
CA ILE A 97 9.33 -8.61 9.65
C ILE A 97 10.52 -9.47 10.09
N ALA A 98 10.86 -9.46 11.39
CA ALA A 98 12.00 -10.24 11.92
C ALA A 98 11.85 -11.74 11.65
N GLN A 99 10.65 -12.29 11.75
CA GLN A 99 10.39 -13.69 11.40
C GLN A 99 10.56 -13.95 9.89
N LEU A 100 10.07 -13.05 9.04
CA LEU A 100 10.23 -13.18 7.59
C LEU A 100 11.69 -13.00 7.16
N GLN A 101 12.49 -12.17 7.84
CA GLN A 101 13.92 -12.07 7.61
C GLN A 101 14.61 -13.44 7.78
N VAL A 102 14.25 -14.17 8.83
CA VAL A 102 14.78 -15.52 9.06
C VAL A 102 14.33 -16.50 7.97
N GLN A 103 13.02 -16.46 7.62
CA GLN A 103 12.47 -17.37 6.61
C GLN A 103 13.03 -17.14 5.21
N ASP A 104 13.25 -15.88 4.83
CA ASP A 104 13.71 -15.48 3.50
C ASP A 104 15.24 -15.30 3.43
N ASN A 105 15.94 -15.50 4.56
CA ASN A 105 17.37 -15.26 4.67
C ASN A 105 17.79 -13.82 4.25
N VAL A 106 17.00 -12.82 4.66
CA VAL A 106 17.22 -11.40 4.37
C VAL A 106 17.75 -10.70 5.61
N TYR A 107 18.97 -10.18 5.56
CA TYR A 107 19.62 -9.51 6.68
C TYR A 107 20.35 -8.25 6.24
N GLY A 108 20.54 -7.33 7.18
CA GLY A 108 21.31 -6.12 6.96
C GLY A 108 20.49 -4.94 6.46
N ASN A 109 21.19 -3.94 5.92
CA ASN A 109 20.63 -2.63 5.60
C ASN A 109 20.43 -2.37 4.10
N THR A 110 20.53 -3.40 3.27
CA THR A 110 20.19 -3.31 1.85
C THR A 110 18.68 -3.35 1.70
N ILE A 111 18.04 -2.18 1.76
CA ILE A 111 16.57 -2.09 1.86
C ILE A 111 15.85 -2.69 0.64
N SER A 112 16.48 -2.68 -0.55
CA SER A 112 15.94 -3.35 -1.75
C SER A 112 15.66 -4.85 -1.54
N ASP A 113 16.39 -5.53 -0.69
CA ASP A 113 16.24 -6.97 -0.42
C ASP A 113 14.95 -7.29 0.35
N TYR A 114 14.35 -6.27 0.99
CA TYR A 114 13.10 -6.41 1.76
C TYR A 114 11.84 -6.44 0.88
N LYS A 115 11.97 -6.32 -0.44
CA LYS A 115 10.84 -6.28 -1.37
C LYS A 115 9.86 -7.44 -1.15
N ASN A 116 10.35 -8.66 -1.03
CA ASN A 116 9.50 -9.84 -0.81
C ASN A 116 8.81 -9.80 0.56
N ILE A 117 9.47 -9.29 1.59
CA ILE A 117 8.88 -9.11 2.92
C ILE A 117 7.73 -8.10 2.86
N PHE A 118 7.93 -6.96 2.20
CA PHE A 118 6.86 -5.96 2.00
C PHE A 118 5.69 -6.54 1.22
N ILE A 119 5.95 -7.32 0.15
CA ILE A 119 4.93 -8.01 -0.62
C ILE A 119 4.14 -8.99 0.28
N LYS A 120 4.81 -9.79 1.10
CA LYS A 120 4.18 -10.78 1.99
C LYS A 120 3.29 -10.14 3.04
N LEU A 121 3.64 -8.95 3.54
CA LEU A 121 2.92 -8.23 4.58
C LEU A 121 1.88 -7.23 4.03
N SER A 122 1.83 -7.00 2.72
CA SER A 122 0.83 -6.16 2.07
C SER A 122 -0.52 -6.90 1.99
N GLU A 123 -1.61 -6.15 2.01
CA GLU A 123 -2.98 -6.63 1.79
C GLU A 123 -3.29 -6.89 0.30
N LEU A 124 -2.49 -6.34 -0.59
CA LEU A 124 -2.78 -6.30 -2.03
C LEU A 124 -2.77 -7.69 -2.68
N PRO A 125 -3.70 -7.97 -3.61
CA PRO A 125 -3.75 -9.23 -4.33
C PRO A 125 -2.49 -9.47 -5.15
N LEU A 126 -2.03 -10.72 -5.20
CA LEU A 126 -0.93 -11.15 -6.05
C LEU A 126 -1.50 -11.79 -7.31
N THR A 127 -1.83 -10.97 -8.29
CA THR A 127 -2.37 -11.40 -9.59
C THR A 127 -1.53 -10.86 -10.74
N SER A 128 -1.70 -11.44 -11.94
CA SER A 128 -1.10 -10.94 -13.17
C SER A 128 -1.89 -9.79 -13.81
N ASP A 129 -2.96 -9.33 -13.18
CA ASP A 129 -3.73 -8.18 -13.64
C ASP A 129 -2.86 -6.92 -13.57
N LEU A 130 -2.86 -6.13 -14.65
CA LEU A 130 -2.00 -4.95 -14.80
C LEU A 130 -2.21 -3.95 -13.68
N GLN A 131 -3.46 -3.74 -13.26
CA GLN A 131 -3.82 -2.74 -12.27
C GLN A 131 -3.43 -3.21 -10.86
N ASN A 132 -3.59 -4.50 -10.55
CA ASN A 132 -3.15 -5.07 -9.29
C ASN A 132 -1.63 -5.08 -9.18
N ASP A 133 -0.93 -5.41 -10.25
CA ASP A 133 0.54 -5.34 -10.32
C ASP A 133 1.03 -3.90 -10.15
N PHE A 134 0.38 -2.94 -10.82
CA PHE A 134 0.67 -1.51 -10.62
C PHE A 134 0.38 -1.06 -9.19
N ALA A 135 -0.75 -1.45 -8.61
CA ALA A 135 -1.11 -1.10 -7.24
C ALA A 135 -0.06 -1.60 -6.24
N LEU A 136 0.38 -2.86 -6.39
CA LEU A 136 1.43 -3.42 -5.56
C LEU A 136 2.76 -2.67 -5.71
N ASN A 137 3.18 -2.40 -6.95
CA ASN A 137 4.43 -1.67 -7.19
C ASN A 137 4.33 -0.20 -6.76
N ALA A 138 3.16 0.44 -6.84
CA ALA A 138 2.93 1.80 -6.32
C ALA A 138 3.02 1.82 -4.78
N HIS A 139 2.49 0.80 -4.10
CA HIS A 139 2.67 0.64 -2.66
C HIS A 139 4.15 0.49 -2.29
N LEU A 140 4.86 -0.44 -2.94
CA LEU A 140 6.30 -0.63 -2.73
C LEU A 140 7.10 0.64 -3.01
N TYR A 141 6.79 1.33 -4.12
CA TYR A 141 7.42 2.61 -4.46
C TYR A 141 7.26 3.62 -3.32
N GLN A 142 6.08 3.73 -2.74
CA GLN A 142 5.82 4.68 -1.65
C GLN A 142 6.65 4.37 -0.40
N LEU A 143 6.85 3.09 -0.06
CA LEU A 143 7.71 2.69 1.06
C LEU A 143 9.18 3.09 0.81
N TYR A 144 9.73 2.73 -0.34
CA TYR A 144 11.10 3.08 -0.71
C TYR A 144 11.30 4.58 -0.87
N TRP A 145 10.32 5.26 -1.47
CA TRP A 145 10.33 6.71 -1.62
C TRP A 145 10.42 7.42 -0.26
N PHE A 146 9.60 7.03 0.71
CA PHE A 146 9.67 7.58 2.06
C PHE A 146 11.08 7.41 2.65
N MET A 147 11.62 6.22 2.56
CA MET A 147 12.93 5.90 3.14
C MET A 147 14.10 6.56 2.39
N SER A 148 13.91 6.97 1.13
CA SER A 148 14.92 7.68 0.34
C SER A 148 15.00 9.18 0.58
N LYS A 149 14.09 9.76 1.37
CA LYS A 149 14.01 11.21 1.59
C LYS A 149 14.75 11.66 2.83
N GLY A 150 15.75 12.52 2.65
CA GLY A 150 16.55 13.09 3.74
C GLY A 150 15.70 13.76 4.81
N GLU A 151 14.64 14.47 4.41
CA GLU A 151 13.71 15.10 5.34
C GLU A 151 13.01 14.12 6.29
N PHE A 152 12.71 12.90 5.83
CA PHE A 152 12.14 11.87 6.69
C PHE A 152 13.22 11.14 7.50
N GLN A 153 14.41 10.94 6.93
CA GLN A 153 15.56 10.39 7.64
C GLN A 153 15.88 11.25 8.87
N ASP A 154 15.98 12.55 8.69
CA ASP A 154 16.25 13.51 9.77
C ASP A 154 15.10 13.56 10.78
N PHE A 155 13.86 13.64 10.30
CA PHE A 155 12.68 13.80 11.18
C PHE A 155 12.39 12.55 12.02
N TYR A 156 12.53 11.35 11.44
CA TYR A 156 12.22 10.08 12.11
C TYR A 156 13.46 9.38 12.69
N GLY A 157 14.66 9.88 12.43
CA GLY A 157 15.90 9.42 13.03
C GLY A 157 16.37 8.05 12.51
N PHE A 158 16.26 7.81 11.21
CA PHE A 158 16.82 6.61 10.56
C PHE A 158 17.92 6.99 9.54
N PRO A 159 18.89 6.08 9.27
CA PRO A 159 20.01 6.40 8.40
C PRO A 159 19.62 6.48 6.91
N ASP A 160 20.45 7.15 6.12
CA ASP A 160 20.42 7.04 4.67
C ASP A 160 20.86 5.63 4.26
N TYR A 161 19.98 4.92 3.58
CA TYR A 161 20.25 3.58 3.03
C TYR A 161 20.70 3.62 1.57
N SER A 162 20.93 4.79 1.00
CA SER A 162 21.35 4.99 -0.41
C SER A 162 20.39 4.30 -1.39
N ILE A 163 19.07 4.46 -1.18
CA ILE A 163 18.05 3.79 -1.98
C ILE A 163 17.99 4.39 -3.39
N ASP A 164 18.30 3.58 -4.40
CA ASP A 164 18.14 3.93 -5.81
C ASP A 164 16.79 3.42 -6.33
N LEU A 165 15.81 4.31 -6.40
CA LEU A 165 14.46 4.00 -6.89
C LEU A 165 14.46 3.63 -8.38
N GLN A 166 15.38 4.17 -9.18
CA GLN A 166 15.47 3.82 -10.61
C GLN A 166 15.99 2.39 -10.78
N GLN A 167 16.97 1.99 -9.97
CA GLN A 167 17.48 0.62 -9.97
C GLN A 167 16.40 -0.38 -9.52
N ILE A 168 15.64 -0.05 -8.46
CA ILE A 168 14.61 -0.95 -7.90
C ILE A 168 13.45 -1.16 -8.86
N PHE A 169 12.97 -0.09 -9.53
CA PHE A 169 11.76 -0.13 -10.35
C PHE A 169 12.04 -0.12 -11.86
N GLY A 170 13.29 0.06 -12.29
CA GLY A 170 13.69 0.04 -13.70
C GLY A 170 12.87 1.01 -14.54
N THR A 171 12.38 0.54 -15.70
CA THR A 171 11.56 1.35 -16.61
C THR A 171 10.25 1.84 -16.00
N ASN A 172 9.70 1.14 -15.00
CA ASN A 172 8.48 1.51 -14.32
C ASN A 172 8.64 2.73 -13.39
N TYR A 173 9.88 3.07 -13.02
CA TYR A 173 10.17 4.25 -12.21
C TYR A 173 9.52 5.54 -12.76
N GLN A 174 9.57 5.75 -14.07
CA GLN A 174 9.02 6.96 -14.69
C GLN A 174 7.50 7.09 -14.51
N VAL A 175 6.79 5.96 -14.45
CA VAL A 175 5.34 5.96 -14.18
C VAL A 175 5.07 6.07 -12.68
N LEU A 176 5.77 5.30 -11.86
CA LEU A 176 5.57 5.26 -10.40
C LEU A 176 5.95 6.59 -9.72
N SER A 177 6.91 7.33 -10.27
CA SER A 177 7.32 8.66 -9.79
C SER A 177 6.50 9.82 -10.35
N SER A 178 5.60 9.57 -11.29
CA SER A 178 4.80 10.61 -11.93
C SER A 178 3.71 11.14 -11.00
N ASN A 179 3.53 12.46 -10.96
CA ASN A 179 2.43 13.08 -10.21
C ASN A 179 1.05 12.79 -10.83
N ASN A 180 1.02 12.43 -12.11
CA ASN A 180 -0.21 12.13 -12.84
C ASN A 180 -0.01 10.84 -13.64
N VAL A 181 -0.88 9.88 -13.40
CA VAL A 181 -0.88 8.57 -14.06
C VAL A 181 -2.27 8.29 -14.60
N SER A 182 -2.36 7.98 -15.88
CA SER A 182 -3.58 7.48 -16.51
C SER A 182 -3.64 5.96 -16.34
N ILE A 183 -4.71 5.46 -15.72
CA ILE A 183 -4.89 4.03 -15.43
C ILE A 183 -6.04 3.49 -16.27
N GLY A 184 -5.70 2.60 -17.16
CA GLY A 184 -6.64 1.91 -18.05
C GLY A 184 -6.10 0.53 -18.40
N ASN A 185 -6.30 0.04 -19.62
CA ASN A 185 -5.67 -1.20 -20.09
C ASN A 185 -4.16 -1.01 -20.40
N THR A 186 -3.69 0.23 -20.52
CA THR A 186 -2.31 0.62 -20.25
C THR A 186 -2.27 1.58 -19.09
N ILE A 187 -1.14 1.66 -18.44
CA ILE A 187 -0.92 2.64 -17.37
C ILE A 187 0.22 3.53 -17.84
N THR A 188 -0.06 4.85 -17.97
CA THR A 188 0.87 5.80 -18.55
C THR A 188 1.03 7.03 -17.66
N SER A 189 2.28 7.54 -17.60
CA SER A 189 2.54 8.83 -16.97
C SER A 189 2.11 9.99 -17.87
N ALA A 190 2.02 11.19 -17.30
CA ALA A 190 1.77 12.43 -18.05
C ALA A 190 2.84 12.71 -19.14
N THR A 191 4.04 12.16 -18.99
CA THR A 191 5.12 12.27 -19.97
C THR A 191 5.11 11.19 -21.05
N GLY A 192 4.10 10.31 -21.04
CA GLY A 192 3.94 9.23 -22.01
C GLY A 192 4.70 7.94 -21.71
N ALA A 193 5.41 7.86 -20.57
CA ALA A 193 6.04 6.60 -20.16
C ALA A 193 4.96 5.57 -19.81
N THR A 194 5.11 4.32 -20.25
CA THR A 194 4.15 3.24 -20.04
C THR A 194 4.64 2.27 -18.98
N TYR A 195 3.79 1.96 -18.02
CA TYR A 195 4.03 0.92 -17.02
C TYR A 195 4.02 -0.46 -17.68
N ARG A 196 4.98 -1.28 -17.32
CA ARG A 196 5.14 -2.64 -17.86
C ARG A 196 4.93 -3.65 -16.74
N SER A 197 3.85 -4.41 -16.86
CA SER A 197 3.64 -5.62 -16.06
C SER A 197 4.12 -6.85 -16.81
N SER A 198 4.32 -7.93 -16.12
CA SER A 198 4.58 -9.26 -16.69
C SER A 198 3.36 -9.87 -17.41
N GLY A 199 2.18 -9.23 -17.31
CA GLY A 199 0.93 -9.64 -17.98
C GLY A 199 0.34 -8.47 -18.80
N ALA A 200 -0.18 -8.70 -20.00
CA ALA A 200 -0.56 -7.66 -20.96
C ALA A 200 -2.08 -7.41 -21.09
N GLY A 201 -2.49 -6.16 -21.36
CA GLY A 201 -3.85 -5.75 -21.74
C GLY A 201 -3.95 -4.26 -22.16
N LEU A 202 -4.91 -3.81 -23.00
CA LEU A 202 -4.94 -2.51 -23.72
C LEU A 202 -6.08 -1.55 -23.27
N ALA A 203 -5.90 -0.21 -23.35
CA ALA A 203 -6.74 0.87 -22.76
C ALA A 203 -7.45 1.89 -23.65
N VAL A 204 -8.40 2.63 -23.05
CA VAL A 204 -9.08 3.80 -23.63
C VAL A 204 -9.23 4.92 -22.58
N ALA A 205 -9.11 6.20 -22.99
CA ALA A 205 -9.27 7.38 -22.14
C ALA A 205 -10.76 7.76 -21.93
N SER A 206 -11.06 8.46 -20.82
CA SER A 206 -12.39 9.02 -20.59
C SER A 206 -12.69 10.17 -21.55
N THR A 207 -13.89 10.17 -22.14
CA THR A 207 -14.37 11.26 -23.01
C THR A 207 -15.20 12.29 -22.25
N ASP A 208 -15.68 11.97 -21.04
CA ASP A 208 -16.55 12.85 -20.25
C ASP A 208 -15.80 13.97 -19.53
N TYR A 209 -14.58 13.68 -19.07
CA TYR A 209 -13.70 14.66 -18.44
C TYR A 209 -12.22 14.31 -18.74
N PRO A 210 -11.61 14.92 -19.76
CA PRO A 210 -10.25 14.55 -20.22
C PRO A 210 -9.15 14.60 -19.15
N PRO A 211 -9.16 15.52 -18.13
CA PRO A 211 -8.18 15.48 -17.04
C PRO A 211 -8.36 14.33 -16.06
N ALA A 212 -9.54 13.66 -16.05
CA ALA A 212 -9.76 12.53 -15.15
C ALA A 212 -8.99 11.28 -15.60
N LEU A 213 -8.39 10.61 -14.64
CA LEU A 213 -7.77 9.31 -14.87
C LEU A 213 -8.89 8.29 -15.11
N TRP A 214 -8.96 7.76 -16.33
CA TRP A 214 -9.92 6.72 -16.66
C TRP A 214 -9.38 5.36 -16.23
N ASN A 215 -10.05 4.76 -15.24
CA ASN A 215 -9.75 3.41 -14.77
C ASN A 215 -10.93 2.50 -15.07
N PRO A 216 -11.04 1.96 -16.33
CA PRO A 216 -12.17 1.13 -16.71
C PRO A 216 -12.20 -0.15 -15.88
N THR A 217 -13.40 -0.53 -15.48
CA THR A 217 -13.68 -1.85 -14.91
C THR A 217 -14.64 -2.58 -15.86
N THR A 218 -14.56 -3.90 -15.90
CA THR A 218 -15.50 -4.72 -16.64
C THR A 218 -16.78 -4.99 -15.85
N CYS A 219 -16.83 -4.51 -14.62
CA CYS A 219 -17.91 -4.71 -13.66
C CYS A 219 -18.06 -3.46 -12.78
N ASN A 220 -18.97 -3.50 -11.80
CA ASN A 220 -19.21 -2.41 -10.86
C ASN A 220 -19.67 -1.09 -11.51
N PHE A 221 -20.36 -1.19 -12.66
CA PHE A 221 -20.99 -0.06 -13.31
C PHE A 221 -22.28 -0.47 -14.01
N SER A 222 -23.15 0.49 -14.24
CA SER A 222 -24.32 0.34 -15.10
C SER A 222 -24.35 1.43 -16.17
N SER A 223 -24.97 1.13 -17.31
CA SER A 223 -25.14 2.11 -18.35
C SER A 223 -26.03 3.27 -17.88
N ARG A 224 -25.60 4.47 -18.15
CA ARG A 224 -26.34 5.71 -17.90
C ARG A 224 -27.47 5.95 -18.91
N SER A 225 -27.51 5.19 -20.00
CA SER A 225 -28.55 5.26 -21.08
C SER A 225 -28.83 6.69 -21.55
N GLY A 226 -27.80 7.53 -21.70
CA GLY A 226 -27.92 8.92 -22.15
C GLY A 226 -28.35 9.94 -21.08
N VAL A 227 -28.54 9.54 -19.83
CA VAL A 227 -28.85 10.48 -18.74
C VAL A 227 -27.68 11.41 -18.50
N ALA A 228 -27.92 12.72 -18.41
CA ALA A 228 -26.88 13.71 -18.13
C ALA A 228 -26.31 13.57 -16.73
N ILE A 229 -25.00 13.86 -16.57
CA ILE A 229 -24.39 13.96 -15.28
C ILE A 229 -24.82 15.25 -14.61
N THR A 230 -25.55 15.16 -13.49
CA THR A 230 -26.06 16.31 -12.74
C THR A 230 -25.28 16.56 -11.44
N ALA A 231 -24.49 15.58 -11.00
CA ALA A 231 -23.67 15.69 -9.79
C ALA A 231 -22.42 14.82 -9.88
N VAL A 232 -21.37 15.23 -9.21
CA VAL A 232 -20.15 14.45 -8.97
C VAL A 232 -19.98 14.32 -7.47
N ALA A 233 -19.93 13.08 -6.98
CA ALA A 233 -19.64 12.81 -5.58
C ALA A 233 -18.13 12.56 -5.39
N ILE A 234 -17.53 13.28 -4.43
CA ILE A 234 -16.16 13.05 -4.03
C ILE A 234 -16.19 12.19 -2.76
N HIS A 235 -15.60 11.01 -2.81
CA HIS A 235 -15.54 10.11 -1.69
C HIS A 235 -14.15 10.11 -1.04
N PHE A 236 -14.14 10.13 0.29
CA PHE A 236 -12.95 9.77 1.04
C PHE A 236 -12.80 8.24 1.03
N VAL A 237 -11.60 7.77 0.69
CA VAL A 237 -11.28 6.34 0.68
C VAL A 237 -10.44 6.03 1.90
N GLN A 238 -10.93 5.13 2.76
CA GLN A 238 -10.14 4.56 3.85
C GLN A 238 -9.22 3.47 3.28
N GLY A 239 -7.92 3.58 3.54
CA GLY A 239 -6.91 2.67 3.03
C GLY A 239 -5.96 3.32 2.03
N SER A 240 -5.06 2.52 1.45
CA SER A 240 -4.08 3.01 0.49
C SER A 240 -4.73 3.30 -0.87
N TYR A 241 -4.14 4.26 -1.61
CA TYR A 241 -4.53 4.52 -3.01
C TYR A 241 -4.44 3.26 -3.88
N ALA A 242 -3.39 2.47 -3.66
CA ALA A 242 -3.19 1.20 -4.36
C ALA A 242 -4.31 0.19 -4.07
N GLY A 243 -4.72 0.07 -2.81
CA GLY A 243 -5.84 -0.78 -2.42
C GLY A 243 -7.15 -0.31 -3.04
N CYS A 244 -7.39 1.01 -3.12
CA CYS A 244 -8.56 1.58 -3.79
C CYS A 244 -8.63 1.18 -5.27
N ILE A 245 -7.53 1.30 -6.02
CA ILE A 245 -7.46 0.87 -7.42
C ILE A 245 -7.80 -0.62 -7.55
N SER A 246 -7.17 -1.46 -6.72
CA SER A 246 -7.38 -2.90 -6.72
C SER A 246 -8.86 -3.24 -6.44
N TRP A 247 -9.46 -2.58 -5.44
CA TRP A 247 -10.86 -2.83 -5.07
C TRP A 247 -11.87 -2.47 -6.16
N PHE A 248 -11.72 -1.32 -6.81
CA PHE A 248 -12.62 -0.92 -7.90
C PHE A 248 -12.59 -1.88 -9.09
N LYS A 249 -11.56 -2.71 -9.20
CA LYS A 249 -11.44 -3.75 -10.23
C LYS A 249 -12.03 -5.09 -9.81
N ASN A 250 -12.41 -5.25 -8.55
CA ASN A 250 -12.98 -6.50 -8.05
C ASN A 250 -14.44 -6.65 -8.50
N CYS A 251 -14.70 -7.53 -9.45
CA CYS A 251 -16.04 -7.84 -9.94
C CYS A 251 -16.92 -8.62 -8.94
N SER A 252 -16.38 -9.02 -7.81
CA SER A 252 -17.10 -9.72 -6.72
C SER A 252 -17.37 -8.80 -5.52
N ALA A 253 -17.02 -7.50 -5.64
CA ALA A 253 -17.23 -6.52 -4.59
C ALA A 253 -18.69 -6.09 -4.44
#